data_81e427c296e7401d142d70441c5f3f4f
#
_entry.id   81e427c296e7401d142d70441c5f3f4f
#
_cell.length_a   1.000
_cell.length_b   1.000
_cell.length_c   1.000
_cell.angle_alpha   90.00
_cell.angle_beta   90.00
_cell.angle_gamma   90.00
#
_symmetry.space_group_name_H-M   'P 1'
#
loop_
_entity.id
_entity.type
_entity.pdbx_description
1 polymer ?
#
loop_
_entity_poly.entity_id
_entity_poly.type
_entity_poly.pdbx_seq_one_letter_code
_entity_poly.pdbx_strand_id
1 'polypeptide(L)' 'MVKTEITKQQFKAYLQVQMSGITNMFDLRNVTALTGLDKNQCLEIMENYGELYKKHK' A
#
# COMPACT_ATOMS: atom_id res chain seq x y z
N MET A 1 -12.62 -14.10 9.74
CA MET A 1 -12.16 -13.14 8.75
C MET A 1 -10.64 -13.14 8.66
N VAL A 2 -10.11 -13.28 7.47
CA VAL A 2 -8.66 -13.35 7.31
C VAL A 2 -8.08 -11.93 7.29
N LYS A 3 -7.12 -11.68 8.15
CA LYS A 3 -6.45 -10.40 8.19
C LYS A 3 -5.42 -10.33 7.06
N THR A 4 -5.49 -9.28 6.27
CA THR A 4 -4.54 -9.08 5.18
C THR A 4 -3.18 -8.71 5.75
N GLU A 5 -2.17 -9.50 5.39
CA GLU A 5 -0.81 -9.25 5.85
C GLU A 5 -0.04 -8.46 4.80
N ILE A 6 0.65 -7.43 5.25
CA ILE A 6 1.45 -6.59 4.37
C ILE A 6 2.92 -6.83 4.66
N THR A 7 3.65 -7.30 3.65
CA THR A 7 5.09 -7.51 3.77
C THR A 7 5.83 -6.20 3.58
N LYS A 8 7.10 -6.18 4.00
CA LYS A 8 7.95 -5.03 3.81
C LYS A 8 8.04 -4.64 2.33
N GLN A 9 8.14 -5.64 1.47
CA GLN A 9 8.26 -5.43 0.03
C GLN A 9 6.99 -4.79 -0.53
N GLN A 10 5.84 -5.28 -0.08
CA GLN A 10 4.55 -4.72 -0.50
C GLN A 10 4.39 -3.28 -0.03
N PHE A 11 4.76 -3.01 1.21
CA PHE A 11 4.69 -1.66 1.73
C PHE A 11 5.63 -0.72 0.96
N LYS A 12 6.81 -1.19 0.62
CA LYS A 12 7.77 -0.41 -0.16
C LYS A 12 7.22 -0.07 -1.54
N ALA A 13 6.56 -1.03 -2.18
CA ALA A 13 5.95 -0.79 -3.49
C ALA A 13 4.91 0.32 -3.39
N TYR A 14 4.09 0.29 -2.35
CA TYR A 14 3.09 1.32 -2.11
C TYR A 14 3.75 2.69 -1.91
N LEU A 15 4.81 2.72 -1.10
CA LEU A 15 5.53 3.98 -0.84
C LEU A 15 6.15 4.55 -2.10
N GLN A 16 6.69 3.69 -2.95
CA GLN A 16 7.31 4.16 -4.19
C GLN A 16 6.29 4.85 -5.10
N VAL A 17 5.10 4.27 -5.22
CA VAL A 17 4.03 4.89 -6.01
C VAL A 17 3.62 6.21 -5.38
N GLN A 18 3.50 6.24 -4.07
CA GLN A 18 3.13 7.46 -3.35
C GLN A 18 4.16 8.56 -3.56
N MET A 19 5.44 8.22 -3.44
CA MET A 19 6.53 9.19 -3.56
C MET A 19 6.72 9.68 -4.99
N SER A 20 6.43 8.83 -5.97
CA SER A 20 6.58 9.20 -7.37
C SER A 20 5.54 10.22 -7.83
N GLY A 21 4.40 10.25 -7.17
CA GLY A 21 3.33 11.18 -7.53
C GLY A 21 2.72 10.93 -8.89
N ILE A 22 2.88 9.74 -9.44
CA ILE A 22 2.40 9.44 -10.80
C ILE A 22 0.91 9.17 -10.84
N THR A 23 0.28 8.97 -9.69
CA THR A 23 -1.16 8.74 -9.63
C THR A 23 -1.72 9.26 -8.33
N ASN A 24 -3.03 9.45 -8.31
CA ASN A 24 -3.75 9.80 -7.10
C ASN A 24 -3.87 8.56 -6.22
N MET A 25 -3.34 8.63 -5.00
CA MET A 25 -3.35 7.48 -4.09
C MET A 25 -4.75 7.06 -3.66
N PHE A 26 -5.74 7.89 -3.88
CA PHE A 26 -7.14 7.52 -3.62
C PHE A 26 -7.76 6.75 -4.79
N ASP A 27 -7.10 6.71 -5.93
CA ASP A 27 -7.54 5.92 -7.06
C ASP A 27 -6.95 4.52 -6.92
N LEU A 28 -7.68 3.67 -6.20
CA LEU A 28 -7.20 2.33 -5.89
C LEU A 28 -6.96 1.47 -7.13
N ARG A 29 -7.67 1.73 -8.21
CA ARG A 29 -7.48 0.97 -9.45
C ARG A 29 -6.06 1.17 -9.99
N ASN A 30 -5.61 2.41 -10.01
CA ASN A 30 -4.26 2.71 -10.46
C ASN A 30 -3.22 2.24 -9.46
N VAL A 31 -3.49 2.45 -8.17
CA VAL A 31 -2.56 2.03 -7.12
C VAL A 31 -2.36 0.51 -7.15
N THR A 32 -3.43 -0.26 -7.29
CA THR A 32 -3.32 -1.72 -7.35
C THR A 32 -2.55 -2.15 -8.61
N ALA A 33 -2.80 -1.48 -9.72
CA ALA A 33 -2.10 -1.81 -10.98
C ALA A 33 -0.60 -1.51 -10.87
N LEU A 34 -0.25 -0.39 -10.24
CA LEU A 34 1.15 0.04 -10.15
C LEU A 34 1.92 -0.71 -9.09
N THR A 35 1.27 -1.08 -7.99
CA THR A 35 1.93 -1.77 -6.88
C THR A 35 1.86 -3.29 -7.00
N GLY A 36 0.89 -3.80 -7.76
CA GLY A 36 0.63 -5.22 -7.83
C GLY A 36 -0.11 -5.75 -6.61
N LEU A 37 -0.66 -4.87 -5.79
CA LEU A 37 -1.39 -5.25 -4.59
C LEU A 37 -2.88 -5.34 -4.88
N ASP A 38 -3.60 -6.07 -4.00
CA ASP A 38 -5.05 -6.12 -4.04
C ASP A 38 -5.64 -4.85 -3.46
N LYS A 39 -6.91 -4.60 -3.80
CA LYS A 39 -7.65 -3.51 -3.20
C LYS A 39 -7.64 -3.60 -1.67
N ASN A 40 -7.85 -4.81 -1.14
CA ASN A 40 -7.85 -5.03 0.31
C ASN A 40 -6.49 -4.72 0.92
N GLN A 41 -5.41 -5.08 0.24
CA GLN A 41 -4.07 -4.79 0.71
C GLN A 41 -3.80 -3.28 0.72
N CYS A 42 -4.24 -2.59 -0.31
CA CYS A 42 -4.10 -1.13 -0.35
C CYS A 42 -4.87 -0.46 0.79
N LEU A 43 -6.09 -0.92 1.05
CA LEU A 43 -6.89 -0.40 2.15
C LEU A 43 -6.24 -0.69 3.50
N GLU A 44 -5.67 -1.87 3.65
CA GLU A 44 -4.96 -2.23 4.88
C GLU A 44 -3.78 -1.29 5.12
N ILE A 45 -3.02 -0.99 4.08
CA ILE A 45 -1.90 -0.06 4.20
C ILE A 45 -2.40 1.33 4.60
N MET A 46 -3.48 1.80 3.98
CA MET A 46 -4.02 3.12 4.28
C MET A 46 -4.51 3.22 5.73
N GLU A 47 -5.17 2.17 6.22
CA GLU A 47 -5.71 2.16 7.58
C GLU A 47 -4.61 2.08 8.63
N ASN A 48 -3.55 1.33 8.35
CA ASN A 48 -2.50 1.06 9.32
C ASN A 48 -1.16 1.66 8.90
N TYR A 49 -1.21 2.73 8.14
CA TYR A 49 -0.01 3.33 7.55
C TYR A 49 1.05 3.65 8.60
N GLY A 50 0.65 4.29 9.68
CA GLY A 50 1.58 4.68 10.73
C GLY A 50 2.30 3.50 11.36
N GLU A 51 1.54 2.45 11.66
CA GLU A 51 2.10 1.24 12.26
C GLU A 51 3.02 0.51 11.28
N LEU A 52 2.59 0.40 10.02
CA LEU A 52 3.37 -0.27 9.00
C LEU A 52 4.66 0.49 8.72
N TYR A 53 4.58 1.81 8.73
CA TYR A 53 5.76 2.64 8.52
C TYR A 53 6.81 2.39 9.61
N LYS A 54 6.38 2.29 10.85
CA LYS A 54 7.28 2.00 11.97
C LYS A 54 7.86 0.60 11.87
N LYS A 55 7.03 -0.35 11.46
CA LYS A 55 7.42 -1.76 11.41
C LYS A 55 8.38 -2.03 10.26
N HIS A 56 8.15 -1.41 9.10
CA HIS A 56 8.90 -1.71 7.88
C HIS A 56 9.80 -0.58 7.43
N LYS A 57 10.01 0.38 8.26
CA LYS A 57 10.85 1.54 7.96
C LYS A 57 12.29 1.17 7.63
#